data_fd1bcfd42395f2a686c867df221fc880
#
_entry.id   fd1bcfd42395f2a686c867df221fc880
#
_cell.length_a   1.000
_cell.length_b   1.000
_cell.length_c   1.000
_cell.angle_alpha   90.00
_cell.angle_beta   90.00
_cell.angle_gamma   90.00
#
_symmetry.space_group_name_H-M   'P 1'
#
loop_
_entity.id
_entity.type
_entity.pdbx_description
1 polymer ?
#
loop_
_entity_poly.entity_id
_entity_poly.type
_entity_poly.pdbx_seq_one_letter_code
_entity_poly.pdbx_strand_id
1 'polypeptide(L)'
;AASIRSSALGRRGELNRRKYGSMTASTNDIRATFLDYFAKNGHEIVTSSPLVPHNDPTLLFTNAGMVQFKNVFTGLETRTYNRATTSQKCVRAGGKHNDLENVGYTARHHTFFEMLGNFSFGDYFKDVAIEHAWNLVTKEYGLPAEKLLVTVFSEDDQAFDLWQKIAGLSDDRIIRIPTSDNFWSMGDT
;
A
#
# COMPACT_ATOMS: atom_id res chain seq x y z
N ALA A 1 9.09 -6.16 -1.32
CA ALA A 1 7.72 -5.77 -0.96
C ALA A 1 6.73 -6.75 -1.55
N ALA A 2 5.77 -7.22 -0.73
CA ALA A 2 4.70 -8.07 -1.23
C ALA A 2 3.58 -7.19 -1.78
N SER A 3 3.07 -7.50 -2.96
CA SER A 3 1.96 -6.79 -3.59
C SER A 3 0.76 -7.73 -3.75
N ILE A 4 -0.42 -7.25 -3.39
CA ILE A 4 -1.69 -7.95 -3.63
C ILE A 4 -2.33 -7.34 -4.86
N ARG A 5 -2.55 -8.16 -5.89
CA ARG A 5 -3.28 -7.77 -7.09
C ARG A 5 -4.67 -8.41 -7.08
N SER A 6 -5.70 -7.63 -7.38
CA SER A 6 -7.07 -8.10 -7.56
C SER A 6 -7.39 -8.21 -9.04
N SER A 7 -7.81 -9.38 -9.48
CA SER A 7 -8.32 -9.63 -10.84
C SER A 7 -9.80 -9.23 -11.02
N ALA A 8 -10.29 -8.29 -10.22
CA ALA A 8 -11.70 -7.91 -10.17
C ALA A 8 -12.14 -7.10 -11.40
N LEU A 9 -12.29 -7.74 -12.55
CA LEU A 9 -13.17 -7.32 -13.62
C LEU A 9 -14.44 -8.19 -13.54
N GLY A 10 -15.43 -7.74 -12.79
CA GLY A 10 -16.74 -8.39 -12.76
C GLY A 10 -17.50 -8.25 -11.44
N ARG A 11 -18.54 -7.41 -11.43
CA ARG A 11 -19.55 -7.23 -10.37
C ARG A 11 -19.12 -6.46 -9.11
N ARG A 12 -19.06 -5.14 -9.25
CA ARG A 12 -18.92 -4.18 -8.13
C ARG A 12 -20.10 -4.17 -7.13
N GLY A 13 -21.14 -4.95 -7.36
CA GLY A 13 -22.39 -4.83 -6.61
C GLY A 13 -22.57 -5.75 -5.39
N GLU A 14 -21.83 -6.85 -5.30
CA GLU A 14 -22.08 -7.86 -4.25
C GLU A 14 -21.17 -7.77 -3.02
N LEU A 15 -20.01 -7.15 -3.16
CA LEU A 15 -19.00 -7.07 -2.08
C LEU A 15 -19.39 -6.16 -0.92
N ASN A 16 -20.19 -5.13 -1.19
CA ASN A 16 -20.55 -4.12 -0.18
C ASN A 16 -21.83 -4.44 0.62
N ARG A 17 -22.63 -5.44 0.26
CA ARG A 17 -23.93 -5.66 0.87
C ARG A 17 -23.89 -6.13 2.32
N ARG A 18 -22.82 -6.74 2.78
CA ARG A 18 -22.73 -7.31 4.14
C ARG A 18 -22.23 -6.34 5.21
N LYS A 19 -21.41 -5.36 4.88
CA LYS A 19 -20.82 -4.40 5.83
C LYS A 19 -21.41 -2.99 5.72
N TYR A 20 -21.83 -2.58 4.52
CA TYR A 20 -22.31 -1.22 4.22
C TYR A 20 -23.77 -1.15 3.73
N GLY A 21 -24.55 -2.24 3.80
CA GLY A 21 -25.91 -2.26 3.26
C GLY A 21 -25.92 -2.07 1.74
N SER A 22 -26.93 -1.38 1.20
CA SER A 22 -27.08 -1.13 -0.25
C SER A 22 -26.22 0.01 -0.79
N MET A 23 -25.40 0.67 0.03
CA MET A 23 -24.53 1.76 -0.41
C MET A 23 -23.16 1.25 -0.83
N THR A 24 -22.69 1.69 -1.98
CA THR A 24 -21.30 1.51 -2.39
C THR A 24 -20.40 2.32 -1.47
N ALA A 25 -19.30 1.72 -0.96
CA ALA A 25 -18.34 2.43 -0.12
C ALA A 25 -17.79 3.65 -0.86
N SER A 26 -17.84 4.81 -0.23
CA SER A 26 -17.26 6.04 -0.76
C SER A 26 -15.73 6.01 -0.61
N THR A 27 -15.03 6.89 -1.31
CA THR A 27 -13.60 7.10 -1.12
C THR A 27 -13.26 7.43 0.34
N ASN A 28 -14.12 8.20 1.01
CA ASN A 28 -13.97 8.53 2.42
C ASN A 28 -14.06 7.29 3.33
N ASP A 29 -15.00 6.37 3.03
CA ASP A 29 -15.13 5.13 3.80
C ASP A 29 -13.91 4.24 3.64
N ILE A 30 -13.37 4.14 2.43
CA ILE A 30 -12.15 3.37 2.15
C ILE A 30 -10.97 3.95 2.93
N ARG A 31 -10.80 5.27 2.88
CA ARG A 31 -9.74 5.98 3.62
C ARG A 31 -9.88 5.80 5.13
N ALA A 32 -11.06 6.02 5.67
CA ALA A 32 -11.34 5.88 7.09
C ALA A 32 -11.09 4.43 7.56
N THR A 33 -11.59 3.42 6.83
CA THR A 33 -11.37 2.01 7.17
C THR A 33 -9.88 1.67 7.23
N PHE A 34 -9.07 2.18 6.28
CA PHE A 34 -7.62 1.97 6.28
C PHE A 34 -6.96 2.57 7.53
N LEU A 35 -7.19 3.85 7.77
CA LEU A 35 -6.56 4.56 8.87
C LEU A 35 -7.00 4.00 10.23
N ASP A 36 -8.29 3.73 10.40
CA ASP A 36 -8.85 3.16 11.63
C ASP A 36 -8.31 1.75 11.92
N TYR A 37 -8.17 0.92 10.88
CA TYR A 37 -7.61 -0.42 11.04
C TYR A 37 -6.18 -0.34 11.58
N PHE A 38 -5.32 0.48 10.98
CA PHE A 38 -3.93 0.59 11.43
C PHE A 38 -3.81 1.32 12.77
N ALA A 39 -4.65 2.31 13.05
CA ALA A 39 -4.68 2.96 14.36
C ALA A 39 -5.03 1.98 15.49
N LYS A 40 -6.02 1.09 15.28
CA LYS A 40 -6.37 0.01 16.22
C LYS A 40 -5.25 -0.99 16.43
N ASN A 41 -4.31 -1.08 15.49
CA ASN A 41 -3.12 -1.91 15.54
C ASN A 41 -1.85 -1.13 15.94
N GLY A 42 -2.02 0.00 16.63
CA GLY A 42 -0.92 0.74 17.25
C GLY A 42 -0.13 1.65 16.33
N HIS A 43 -0.68 2.02 15.17
CA HIS A 43 -0.05 2.98 14.27
C HIS A 43 -0.56 4.39 14.56
N GLU A 44 0.35 5.36 14.59
CA GLU A 44 0.01 6.78 14.66
C GLU A 44 -0.60 7.24 13.33
N ILE A 45 -1.75 7.92 13.36
CA ILE A 45 -2.33 8.53 12.17
C ILE A 45 -1.58 9.83 11.88
N VAL A 46 -0.79 9.82 10.81
CA VAL A 46 0.03 10.96 10.41
C VAL A 46 -0.65 11.70 9.26
N THR A 47 -0.76 13.01 9.41
CA THR A 47 -1.33 13.89 8.36
C THR A 47 -0.51 13.82 7.07
N SER A 48 -1.18 13.92 5.91
CA SER A 48 -0.52 14.07 4.61
C SER A 48 0.46 15.24 4.63
N SER A 49 1.68 15.01 4.20
CA SER A 49 2.63 16.10 3.96
C SER A 49 2.20 16.97 2.77
N PRO A 50 2.73 18.20 2.64
CA PRO A 50 2.47 19.05 1.48
C PRO A 50 2.86 18.38 0.17
N LEU A 51 2.12 18.68 -0.91
CA LEU A 51 2.41 18.18 -2.26
C LEU A 51 3.74 18.69 -2.79
N VAL A 52 4.12 19.93 -2.43
CA VAL A 52 5.44 20.49 -2.74
C VAL A 52 6.34 20.24 -1.53
N PRO A 53 7.31 19.32 -1.64
CA PRO A 53 8.21 19.03 -0.53
C PRO A 53 9.14 20.22 -0.25
N HIS A 54 9.21 20.65 1.01
CA HIS A 54 10.05 21.80 1.37
C HIS A 54 11.53 21.47 1.50
N ASN A 55 11.88 20.21 1.76
CA ASN A 55 13.22 19.78 2.16
C ASN A 55 13.82 18.69 1.27
N ASP A 56 13.25 18.44 0.09
CA ASP A 56 13.78 17.47 -0.86
C ASP A 56 13.97 18.12 -2.25
N PRO A 57 15.17 18.59 -2.58
CA PRO A 57 15.44 19.23 -3.87
C PRO A 57 15.42 18.26 -5.05
N THR A 58 15.34 16.95 -4.79
CA THR A 58 15.29 15.91 -5.82
C THR A 58 13.88 15.64 -6.34
N LEU A 59 12.85 16.17 -5.65
CA LEU A 59 11.44 15.96 -5.98
C LEU A 59 10.75 17.30 -6.23
N LEU A 60 10.04 17.39 -7.37
CA LEU A 60 9.12 18.52 -7.64
C LEU A 60 7.84 18.40 -6.82
N PHE A 61 7.32 17.16 -6.68
CA PHE A 61 6.12 16.87 -5.94
C PHE A 61 6.31 15.62 -5.07
N THR A 62 5.56 15.54 -3.98
CA THR A 62 5.40 14.32 -3.21
C THR A 62 4.72 13.27 -4.08
N ASN A 63 5.43 12.22 -4.44
CA ASN A 63 4.98 11.19 -5.38
C ASN A 63 4.69 9.83 -4.73
N ALA A 64 4.96 9.70 -3.43
CA ALA A 64 4.70 8.48 -2.65
C ALA A 64 4.47 8.79 -1.18
N GLY A 65 3.76 7.90 -0.49
CA GLY A 65 3.47 8.02 0.94
C GLY A 65 4.71 7.98 1.83
N MET A 66 5.79 7.38 1.34
CA MET A 66 7.04 7.24 2.07
C MET A 66 7.89 8.52 2.09
N VAL A 67 7.65 9.49 1.20
CA VAL A 67 8.49 10.68 1.07
C VAL A 67 8.67 11.42 2.38
N GLN A 68 7.59 11.61 3.14
CA GLN A 68 7.64 12.29 4.44
C GLN A 68 8.40 11.53 5.53
N PHE A 69 8.67 10.24 5.33
CA PHE A 69 9.37 9.37 6.28
C PHE A 69 10.77 8.97 5.82
N LYS A 70 11.25 9.51 4.69
CA LYS A 70 12.56 9.18 4.12
C LYS A 70 13.68 9.33 5.15
N ASN A 71 13.71 10.44 5.87
CA ASN A 71 14.72 10.71 6.90
C ASN A 71 14.59 9.80 8.13
N VAL A 72 13.39 9.31 8.42
CA VAL A 72 13.17 8.34 9.51
C VAL A 72 13.78 6.99 9.12
N PHE A 73 13.55 6.53 7.89
CA PHE A 73 14.12 5.28 7.39
C PHE A 73 15.64 5.31 7.26
N THR A 74 16.22 6.46 6.95
CA THR A 74 17.68 6.64 6.88
C THR A 74 18.33 6.93 8.23
N GLY A 75 17.54 7.06 9.31
CA GLY A 75 18.04 7.37 10.65
C GLY A 75 18.44 8.83 10.86
N LEU A 76 18.19 9.72 9.89
CA LEU A 76 18.48 11.16 10.00
C LEU A 76 17.44 11.91 10.83
N GLU A 77 16.29 11.30 11.07
CA GLU A 77 15.20 11.85 11.86
C GLU A 77 14.62 10.78 12.79
N THR A 78 14.21 11.16 13.98
CA THR A 78 13.48 10.29 14.91
C THR A 78 12.08 10.83 15.14
N ARG A 79 11.12 9.91 15.31
CA ARG A 79 9.75 10.23 15.67
C ARG A 79 9.43 9.66 17.06
N THR A 80 8.38 10.17 17.68
CA THR A 80 7.90 9.67 19.00
C THR A 80 7.13 8.36 18.89
N TYR A 81 6.95 7.84 17.67
CA TYR A 81 6.24 6.61 17.37
C TYR A 81 7.07 5.73 16.43
N ASN A 82 6.90 4.41 16.56
CA ASN A 82 7.58 3.42 15.71
C ASN A 82 6.70 2.84 14.61
N ARG A 83 5.41 3.20 14.60
CA ARG A 83 4.44 2.79 13.57
C ARG A 83 3.66 4.01 13.11
N ALA A 84 3.43 4.13 11.82
CA ALA A 84 2.62 5.20 11.26
C ALA A 84 1.66 4.68 10.20
N THR A 85 0.52 5.36 10.06
CA THR A 85 -0.40 5.20 8.95
C THR A 85 -0.80 6.56 8.40
N THR A 86 -0.95 6.66 7.08
CA THR A 86 -1.30 7.93 6.43
C THR A 86 -2.08 7.68 5.14
N SER A 87 -2.89 8.66 4.75
CA SER A 87 -3.43 8.82 3.41
C SER A 87 -2.72 10.00 2.76
N GLN A 88 -1.58 9.72 2.12
CA GLN A 88 -0.72 10.76 1.53
C GLN A 88 -1.24 11.21 0.18
N LYS A 89 -1.44 12.51 0.03
CA LYS A 89 -1.72 13.14 -1.27
C LYS A 89 -0.45 13.13 -2.12
N CYS A 90 -0.58 12.64 -3.36
CA CYS A 90 0.53 12.44 -4.28
C CYS A 90 0.22 13.00 -5.66
N VAL A 91 1.28 13.45 -6.35
CA VAL A 91 1.24 13.86 -7.76
C VAL A 91 2.31 13.09 -8.54
N ARG A 92 1.90 12.48 -9.66
CA ARG A 92 2.78 11.81 -10.62
C ARG A 92 2.49 12.34 -12.02
N ALA A 93 3.08 13.47 -12.35
CA ALA A 93 2.86 14.18 -13.61
C ALA A 93 4.18 14.50 -14.36
N GLY A 94 5.28 13.91 -13.94
CA GLY A 94 6.61 14.11 -14.53
C GLY A 94 7.73 13.81 -13.54
N GLY A 95 8.96 13.65 -14.01
CA GLY A 95 10.13 13.32 -13.20
C GLY A 95 10.24 11.84 -12.86
N LYS A 96 10.88 11.55 -11.73
CA LYS A 96 11.05 10.17 -11.22
C LYS A 96 9.68 9.58 -10.86
N HIS A 97 9.40 8.34 -11.26
CA HIS A 97 8.08 7.69 -11.17
C HIS A 97 7.00 8.43 -11.98
N ASN A 98 7.30 8.71 -13.23
CA ASN A 98 6.42 9.42 -14.13
C ASN A 98 5.36 8.46 -14.72
N ASP A 99 4.09 8.74 -14.44
CA ASP A 99 2.95 8.05 -15.05
C ASP A 99 2.36 8.85 -16.24
N LEU A 100 3.04 9.89 -16.72
CA LEU A 100 2.49 10.85 -17.69
C LEU A 100 1.97 10.18 -18.95
N GLU A 101 2.65 9.16 -19.45
CA GLU A 101 2.25 8.42 -20.66
C GLU A 101 1.00 7.57 -20.44
N ASN A 102 0.65 7.26 -19.19
CA ASN A 102 -0.49 6.44 -18.83
C ASN A 102 -1.68 7.25 -18.31
N VAL A 103 -1.44 8.48 -17.84
CA VAL A 103 -2.51 9.36 -17.34
C VAL A 103 -3.46 9.76 -18.46
N GLY A 104 -4.74 9.51 -18.26
CA GLY A 104 -5.78 9.76 -19.28
C GLY A 104 -5.96 8.64 -20.30
N TYR A 105 -5.03 7.69 -20.41
CA TYR A 105 -5.11 6.54 -21.31
C TYR A 105 -5.55 5.25 -20.61
N THR A 106 -5.34 5.17 -19.31
CA THR A 106 -5.77 4.02 -18.50
C THR A 106 -6.73 4.48 -17.39
N ALA A 107 -7.60 3.58 -16.97
CA ALA A 107 -8.56 3.86 -15.89
C ALA A 107 -7.92 3.90 -14.48
N ARG A 108 -6.61 3.70 -14.36
CA ARG A 108 -5.92 3.51 -13.07
C ARG A 108 -4.85 4.56 -12.79
N HIS A 109 -4.36 5.27 -13.80
CA HIS A 109 -3.32 6.27 -13.64
C HIS A 109 -3.94 7.66 -13.58
N HIS A 110 -3.73 8.34 -12.48
CA HIS A 110 -4.22 9.69 -12.22
C HIS A 110 -3.05 10.60 -11.87
N THR A 111 -3.12 11.85 -12.32
CA THR A 111 -2.12 12.88 -11.97
C THR A 111 -2.05 13.09 -10.45
N PHE A 112 -3.23 13.22 -9.83
CA PHE A 112 -3.40 13.37 -8.39
C PHE A 112 -4.11 12.14 -7.83
N PHE A 113 -3.60 11.61 -6.72
CA PHE A 113 -4.20 10.48 -6.01
C PHE A 113 -3.79 10.48 -4.54
N GLU A 114 -4.46 9.67 -3.74
CA GLU A 114 -4.07 9.40 -2.37
C GLU A 114 -3.42 8.02 -2.28
N MET A 115 -2.27 7.95 -1.62
CA MET A 115 -1.59 6.69 -1.34
C MET A 115 -1.83 6.32 0.12
N LEU A 116 -2.56 5.23 0.34
CA LEU A 116 -2.78 4.65 1.65
C LEU A 116 -1.51 3.89 2.06
N GLY A 117 -0.89 4.30 3.16
CA GLY A 117 0.37 3.75 3.60
C GLY A 117 0.39 3.39 5.08
N ASN A 118 1.05 2.27 5.39
CA ASN A 118 1.41 1.88 6.74
C ASN A 118 2.92 1.64 6.81
N PHE A 119 3.52 2.06 7.90
CA PHE A 119 4.97 2.11 8.07
C PHE A 119 5.35 1.54 9.43
N SER A 120 6.44 0.75 9.45
CA SER A 120 7.11 0.25 10.65
C SER A 120 8.55 0.73 10.64
N PHE A 121 8.94 1.44 11.67
CA PHE A 121 10.29 1.98 11.83
C PHE A 121 11.07 1.10 12.81
N GLY A 122 11.48 -0.09 12.31
CA GLY A 122 12.23 -1.06 13.09
C GLY A 122 11.43 -1.81 14.16
N ASP A 123 10.09 -1.83 14.07
CA ASP A 123 9.23 -2.49 15.05
C ASP A 123 8.77 -3.87 14.58
N TYR A 124 8.15 -3.97 13.41
CA TYR A 124 7.79 -5.26 12.81
C TYR A 124 8.29 -5.36 11.37
N PHE A 125 8.31 -6.57 10.83
CA PHE A 125 8.75 -6.84 9.46
C PHE A 125 7.72 -7.67 8.69
N LYS A 126 8.15 -8.64 7.87
CA LYS A 126 7.32 -9.33 6.87
C LYS A 126 6.13 -10.08 7.46
N ASP A 127 6.30 -10.75 8.58
CA ASP A 127 5.26 -11.57 9.22
C ASP A 127 4.03 -10.75 9.61
N VAL A 128 4.24 -9.72 10.41
CA VAL A 128 3.16 -8.82 10.85
C VAL A 128 2.63 -7.98 9.69
N ALA A 129 3.50 -7.54 8.76
CA ALA A 129 3.08 -6.79 7.59
C ALA A 129 2.14 -7.60 6.68
N ILE A 130 2.44 -8.89 6.45
CA ILE A 130 1.61 -9.81 5.67
C ILE A 130 0.27 -10.06 6.38
N GLU A 131 0.30 -10.28 7.70
CA GLU A 131 -0.91 -10.46 8.49
C GLU A 131 -1.82 -9.23 8.40
N HIS A 132 -1.28 -8.03 8.56
CA HIS A 132 -2.04 -6.79 8.40
C HIS A 132 -2.62 -6.65 6.99
N ALA A 133 -1.82 -6.88 5.95
CA ALA A 133 -2.28 -6.79 4.57
C ALA A 133 -3.44 -7.77 4.29
N TRP A 134 -3.30 -9.02 4.73
CA TRP A 134 -4.32 -10.05 4.53
C TRP A 134 -5.62 -9.75 5.29
N ASN A 135 -5.51 -9.39 6.56
CA ASN A 135 -6.67 -9.05 7.39
C ASN A 135 -7.40 -7.80 6.88
N LEU A 136 -6.66 -6.75 6.50
CA LEU A 136 -7.26 -5.53 5.95
C LEU A 136 -8.06 -5.84 4.68
N VAL A 137 -7.48 -6.58 3.74
CA VAL A 137 -8.09 -6.83 2.44
C VAL A 137 -9.27 -7.79 2.55
N THR A 138 -9.14 -8.86 3.33
CA THR A 138 -10.16 -9.91 3.42
C THR A 138 -11.23 -9.64 4.48
N LYS A 139 -10.86 -9.10 5.64
CA LYS A 139 -11.79 -8.89 6.76
C LYS A 139 -12.38 -7.48 6.76
N GLU A 140 -11.53 -6.44 6.62
CA GLU A 140 -12.01 -5.06 6.69
C GLU A 140 -12.66 -4.62 5.39
N TYR A 141 -12.02 -4.85 4.25
CA TYR A 141 -12.61 -4.55 2.93
C TYR A 141 -13.51 -5.65 2.40
N GLY A 142 -13.49 -6.85 2.99
CA GLY A 142 -14.38 -7.97 2.63
C GLY A 142 -14.15 -8.52 1.22
N LEU A 143 -12.93 -8.42 0.69
CA LEU A 143 -12.62 -9.00 -0.61
C LEU A 143 -12.55 -10.53 -0.50
N PRO A 144 -13.21 -11.29 -1.41
CA PRO A 144 -13.16 -12.73 -1.39
C PRO A 144 -11.75 -13.25 -1.60
N ALA A 145 -11.25 -14.08 -0.68
CA ALA A 145 -9.89 -14.61 -0.73
C ALA A 145 -9.59 -15.38 -2.03
N GLU A 146 -10.59 -16.08 -2.56
CA GLU A 146 -10.49 -16.84 -3.82
C GLU A 146 -10.26 -15.95 -5.07
N LYS A 147 -10.46 -14.64 -4.96
CA LYS A 147 -10.20 -13.67 -6.04
C LYS A 147 -8.86 -12.95 -5.91
N LEU A 148 -8.09 -13.27 -4.88
CA LEU A 148 -6.82 -12.62 -4.60
C LEU A 148 -5.66 -13.50 -5.06
N LEU A 149 -4.66 -12.85 -5.65
CA LEU A 149 -3.36 -13.39 -5.96
C LEU A 149 -2.30 -12.57 -5.22
N VAL A 150 -1.25 -13.23 -4.78
CA VAL A 150 -0.10 -12.59 -4.14
C VAL A 150 1.11 -12.70 -5.05
N THR A 151 1.91 -11.65 -5.09
CA THR A 151 3.21 -11.68 -5.78
C THR A 151 4.32 -11.46 -4.77
N VAL A 152 5.40 -12.21 -4.92
CA VAL A 152 6.63 -12.07 -4.13
C VAL A 152 7.83 -11.93 -5.07
N PHE A 153 8.92 -11.33 -4.61
CA PHE A 153 10.17 -11.37 -5.35
C PHE A 153 10.66 -12.81 -5.46
N SER A 154 11.23 -13.19 -6.61
CA SER A 154 11.54 -14.59 -6.92
C SER A 154 12.47 -15.27 -5.90
N GLU A 155 13.37 -14.50 -5.27
CA GLU A 155 14.33 -14.98 -4.29
C GLU A 155 13.87 -14.77 -2.83
N ASP A 156 12.66 -14.24 -2.61
CA ASP A 156 12.13 -14.01 -1.27
C ASP A 156 11.33 -15.22 -0.77
N ASP A 157 12.04 -16.29 -0.42
CA ASP A 157 11.44 -17.50 0.12
C ASP A 157 10.71 -17.24 1.45
N GLN A 158 11.25 -16.37 2.29
CA GLN A 158 10.60 -16.00 3.56
C GLN A 158 9.21 -15.40 3.33
N ALA A 159 9.06 -14.48 2.37
CA ALA A 159 7.75 -13.92 2.08
C ALA A 159 6.81 -14.98 1.50
N PHE A 160 7.31 -15.88 0.65
CA PHE A 160 6.52 -16.98 0.10
C PHE A 160 5.96 -17.87 1.20
N ASP A 161 6.81 -18.38 2.09
CA ASP A 161 6.42 -19.25 3.20
C ASP A 161 5.44 -18.56 4.18
N LEU A 162 5.66 -17.27 4.44
CA LEU A 162 4.77 -16.49 5.31
C LEU A 162 3.38 -16.32 4.69
N TRP A 163 3.27 -16.09 3.38
CA TRP A 163 1.98 -16.02 2.72
C TRP A 163 1.22 -17.34 2.76
N GLN A 164 1.91 -18.48 2.59
CA GLN A 164 1.30 -19.80 2.77
C GLN A 164 0.80 -19.98 4.20
N LYS A 165 1.64 -19.67 5.19
CA LYS A 165 1.34 -19.88 6.60
C LYS A 165 0.21 -18.97 7.11
N ILE A 166 0.24 -17.69 6.77
CA ILE A 166 -0.67 -16.67 7.31
C ILE A 166 -1.99 -16.62 6.54
N ALA A 167 -1.93 -16.66 5.22
CA ALA A 167 -3.09 -16.53 4.35
C ALA A 167 -3.70 -17.87 3.93
N GLY A 168 -3.00 -18.99 4.16
CA GLY A 168 -3.43 -20.31 3.73
C GLY A 168 -3.47 -20.48 2.21
N LEU A 169 -2.66 -19.71 1.48
CA LEU A 169 -2.63 -19.73 0.01
C LEU A 169 -1.84 -20.94 -0.48
N SER A 170 -2.34 -21.57 -1.55
CA SER A 170 -1.62 -22.59 -2.29
C SER A 170 -0.54 -21.96 -3.20
N ASP A 171 0.43 -22.76 -3.64
CA ASP A 171 1.57 -22.31 -4.44
C ASP A 171 1.16 -21.58 -5.72
N ASP A 172 0.11 -22.03 -6.38
CA ASP A 172 -0.43 -21.43 -7.60
C ASP A 172 -1.05 -20.04 -7.38
N ARG A 173 -1.28 -19.67 -6.12
CA ARG A 173 -1.82 -18.36 -5.71
C ARG A 173 -0.74 -17.39 -5.27
N ILE A 174 0.52 -17.80 -5.22
CA ILE A 174 1.68 -16.97 -4.86
C ILE A 174 2.66 -16.96 -6.02
N ILE A 175 2.68 -15.86 -6.77
CA ILE A 175 3.47 -15.74 -8.01
C ILE A 175 4.83 -15.15 -7.67
N ARG A 176 5.90 -15.85 -8.04
CA ARG A 176 7.27 -15.34 -7.93
C ARG A 176 7.62 -14.50 -9.16
N ILE A 177 8.03 -13.27 -8.96
CA ILE A 177 8.37 -12.32 -10.02
C ILE A 177 9.82 -11.88 -9.85
N PRO A 178 10.70 -12.13 -10.84
CA PRO A 178 12.12 -11.77 -10.76
C PRO A 178 12.43 -10.33 -11.17
N THR A 179 11.44 -9.59 -11.67
CA THR A 179 11.59 -8.22 -12.15
C THR A 179 11.43 -7.20 -11.02
N SER A 180 11.68 -5.93 -11.33
CA SER A 180 11.51 -4.81 -10.41
C SER A 180 10.08 -4.56 -9.94
N ASP A 181 9.07 -5.26 -10.48
CA ASP A 181 7.67 -5.11 -10.08
C ASP A 181 7.41 -5.32 -8.58
N ASN A 182 8.22 -6.18 -7.93
CA ASN A 182 8.16 -6.40 -6.48
C ASN A 182 9.34 -5.78 -5.74
N PHE A 183 10.18 -5.01 -6.44
CA PHE A 183 11.34 -4.36 -5.86
C PHE A 183 11.21 -2.86 -6.03
N TRP A 184 10.95 -2.16 -4.93
CA TRP A 184 10.86 -0.71 -4.95
C TRP A 184 12.12 -0.08 -4.38
N SER A 185 12.73 0.85 -5.12
CA SER A 185 13.92 1.56 -4.72
C SER A 185 13.64 3.06 -4.59
N MET A 186 14.21 3.69 -3.58
CA MET A 186 14.11 5.15 -3.37
C MET A 186 15.07 5.97 -4.23
N GLY A 187 15.77 5.36 -5.14
CA GLY A 187 16.78 5.97 -5.96
C GLY A 187 18.18 5.48 -5.62
N ASP A 188 19.15 5.96 -6.40
CA ASP A 188 20.55 5.64 -6.16
C ASP A 188 20.97 6.29 -4.83
N THR A 189 21.21 5.46 -3.85
CA THR A 189 21.90 5.81 -2.61
C THR A 189 23.30 5.25 -2.66
#